data_02a33f7275e871f903c3c804a18eaf4b
#
_entry.id   02a33f7275e871f903c3c804a18eaf4b
#
_cell.length_a   1.000
_cell.length_b   1.000
_cell.length_c   1.000
_cell.angle_alpha   90.00
_cell.angle_beta   90.00
_cell.angle_gamma   90.00
#
_symmetry.space_group_name_H-M   'P 1'
#
loop_
_entity.id
_entity.type
_entity.pdbx_description
1 polymer ?
#
loop_
_entity_poly.entity_id
_entity_poly.type
_entity_poly.pdbx_seq_one_letter_code
_entity_poly.pdbx_strand_id
1 'polypeptide(L)'
;MMFGNGNGNGNGNGSEGPGESETGRLEAFSDGVLAVIITIMAFELKAPAGHDFSSLRERIPALLVYILSFTFVGIYWNNHHHLLRAARRVTAGVMWANLHLLFWLSLIPVLTEWIGEHYRDSVPTATYGLACLGSAVAFTILVRAIISADGSASLVATAIGRDAKGRASLVTYAVATGLAWVTPWISYALFVAVAVMWFVPDRRLSRP
;
A
#
# COMPACT_ATOMS: atom_id res chain seq x y z
N MET A 1 -37.46 56.00 -22.26
CA MET A 1 -37.73 55.90 -20.83
C MET A 1 -37.82 54.44 -20.42
N MET A 2 -37.10 54.09 -19.34
CA MET A 2 -37.15 52.91 -18.47
C MET A 2 -36.42 51.63 -18.97
N PHE A 3 -35.33 51.39 -18.48
CA PHE A 3 -34.64 50.64 -17.43
C PHE A 3 -35.26 49.25 -17.13
N GLY A 4 -34.49 48.22 -17.33
CA GLY A 4 -34.71 46.86 -16.86
C GLY A 4 -33.42 46.06 -16.83
N ASN A 5 -32.63 46.32 -15.78
CA ASN A 5 -31.43 45.64 -15.44
C ASN A 5 -31.75 44.27 -14.81
N GLY A 6 -31.22 43.19 -15.31
CA GLY A 6 -31.39 41.85 -14.78
C GLY A 6 -30.04 41.10 -14.81
N ASN A 7 -29.16 41.51 -13.92
CA ASN A 7 -27.87 40.88 -13.69
C ASN A 7 -28.09 39.56 -12.85
N GLY A 8 -28.18 38.45 -13.52
CA GLY A 8 -28.25 37.11 -12.92
C GLY A 8 -26.85 36.51 -12.83
N ASN A 9 -26.07 36.92 -11.82
CA ASN A 9 -24.79 36.31 -11.47
C ASN A 9 -25.05 34.94 -10.83
N GLY A 10 -25.17 33.92 -11.65
CA GLY A 10 -25.25 32.53 -11.22
C GLY A 10 -23.87 32.04 -10.79
N ASN A 11 -23.55 32.31 -9.53
CA ASN A 11 -22.39 31.74 -8.84
C ASN A 11 -22.64 30.23 -8.70
N GLY A 12 -22.16 29.45 -9.67
CA GLY A 12 -22.16 28.00 -9.65
C GLY A 12 -21.18 27.50 -8.58
N ASN A 13 -21.64 27.57 -7.32
CA ASN A 13 -20.99 26.86 -6.23
C ASN A 13 -21.23 25.37 -6.50
N GLY A 14 -20.25 24.70 -7.14
CA GLY A 14 -20.23 23.25 -7.27
C GLY A 14 -20.18 22.66 -5.86
N SER A 15 -21.35 22.37 -5.30
CA SER A 15 -21.45 21.61 -4.05
C SER A 15 -20.93 20.20 -4.34
N GLU A 16 -19.67 19.95 -3.96
CA GLU A 16 -19.16 18.59 -3.84
C GLU A 16 -20.16 17.79 -3.00
N GLY A 17 -20.63 16.67 -3.52
CA GLY A 17 -21.62 15.83 -2.82
C GLY A 17 -21.02 15.31 -1.51
N PRO A 18 -21.83 15.08 -0.46
CA PRO A 18 -21.36 14.64 0.86
C PRO A 18 -20.43 13.41 0.83
N GLY A 19 -20.56 12.54 -0.17
CA GLY A 19 -19.75 11.35 -0.32
C GLY A 19 -18.33 11.62 -0.83
N GLU A 20 -18.12 12.63 -1.68
CA GLU A 20 -16.78 12.98 -2.18
C GLU A 20 -15.89 13.55 -1.07
N SER A 21 -16.47 14.34 -0.16
CA SER A 21 -15.73 14.89 0.98
C SER A 21 -15.31 13.82 1.99
N GLU A 22 -16.08 12.76 2.20
CA GLU A 22 -15.75 11.66 3.10
C GLU A 22 -14.65 10.78 2.54
N THR A 23 -14.70 10.44 1.25
CA THR A 23 -13.66 9.65 0.58
C THR A 23 -12.34 10.42 0.54
N GLY A 24 -12.37 11.72 0.22
CA GLY A 24 -11.17 12.56 0.24
C GLY A 24 -10.53 12.68 1.63
N ARG A 25 -11.32 12.74 2.69
CA ARG A 25 -10.80 12.75 4.08
C ARG A 25 -10.13 11.42 4.45
N LEU A 26 -10.72 10.29 4.06
CA LEU A 26 -10.14 8.96 4.30
C LEU A 26 -8.85 8.77 3.51
N GLU A 27 -8.82 9.23 2.25
CA GLU A 27 -7.62 9.25 1.40
C GLU A 27 -6.52 10.08 2.05
N ALA A 28 -6.79 11.33 2.42
CA ALA A 28 -5.81 12.23 3.03
C ALA A 28 -5.26 11.69 4.36
N PHE A 29 -6.10 11.09 5.20
CA PHE A 29 -5.66 10.45 6.43
C PHE A 29 -4.71 9.29 6.14
N SER A 30 -5.06 8.42 5.19
CA SER A 30 -4.26 7.25 4.83
C SER A 30 -2.92 7.65 4.20
N ASP A 31 -2.93 8.65 3.31
CA ASP A 31 -1.71 9.21 2.69
C ASP A 31 -0.77 9.78 3.76
N GLY A 32 -1.32 10.49 4.76
CA GLY A 32 -0.55 10.98 5.90
C GLY A 32 0.12 9.85 6.69
N VAL A 33 -0.61 8.77 6.99
CA VAL A 33 -0.06 7.60 7.69
C VAL A 33 1.02 6.91 6.85
N LEU A 34 0.79 6.70 5.55
CA LEU A 34 1.76 6.06 4.67
C LEU A 34 3.04 6.90 4.48
N ALA A 35 2.91 8.23 4.41
CA ALA A 35 4.06 9.12 4.38
C ALA A 35 4.91 9.02 5.66
N VAL A 36 4.26 8.92 6.84
CA VAL A 36 4.95 8.71 8.11
C VAL A 36 5.64 7.35 8.14
N ILE A 37 4.99 6.28 7.69
CA ILE A 37 5.58 4.94 7.61
C ILE A 37 6.88 4.98 6.78
N ILE A 38 6.86 5.60 5.60
CA ILE A 38 8.02 5.72 4.72
C ILE A 38 9.14 6.52 5.39
N THR A 39 8.82 7.61 6.06
CA THR A 39 9.83 8.46 6.72
C THR A 39 10.44 7.78 7.94
N ILE A 40 9.66 7.06 8.74
CA ILE A 40 10.18 6.28 9.87
C ILE A 40 11.14 5.20 9.36
N MET A 41 10.84 4.48 8.29
CA MET A 41 11.77 3.52 7.69
C MET A 41 13.13 4.14 7.33
N ALA A 42 13.13 5.39 6.85
CA ALA A 42 14.37 6.10 6.54
C ALA A 42 15.19 6.44 7.80
N PHE A 43 14.52 6.77 8.90
CA PHE A 43 15.19 7.02 10.18
C PHE A 43 15.80 5.76 10.80
N GLU A 44 15.21 4.58 10.57
CA GLU A 44 15.76 3.30 11.03
C GLU A 44 16.99 2.85 10.23
N LEU A 45 17.28 3.48 9.09
CA LEU A 45 18.46 3.19 8.29
C LEU A 45 19.69 3.82 8.94
N LYS A 46 20.43 3.03 9.73
CA LYS A 46 21.61 3.48 10.47
C LYS A 46 22.78 3.78 9.51
N ALA A 47 23.46 4.89 9.73
CA ALA A 47 24.71 5.21 9.03
C ALA A 47 25.80 4.15 9.28
N PRO A 48 26.75 3.95 8.37
CA PRO A 48 27.93 3.12 8.62
C PRO A 48 28.71 3.62 9.86
N ALA A 49 29.25 2.68 10.65
CA ALA A 49 30.00 3.03 11.85
C ALA A 49 31.38 3.64 11.54
N GLY A 50 31.95 3.32 10.40
CA GLY A 50 33.24 3.85 9.91
C GLY A 50 33.07 4.77 8.72
N HIS A 51 34.18 5.26 8.18
CA HIS A 51 34.25 6.23 7.07
C HIS A 51 34.91 5.66 5.80
N ASP A 52 35.04 4.35 5.75
CA ASP A 52 35.64 3.61 4.65
C ASP A 52 34.61 2.79 3.86
N PHE A 53 35.02 2.29 2.69
CA PHE A 53 34.16 1.46 1.85
C PHE A 53 33.78 0.12 2.48
N SER A 54 34.59 -0.40 3.40
CA SER A 54 34.27 -1.66 4.09
C SER A 54 33.08 -1.48 5.00
N SER A 55 33.03 -0.39 5.75
CA SER A 55 31.88 -0.04 6.62
C SER A 55 30.59 0.18 5.83
N LEU A 56 30.69 0.78 4.62
CA LEU A 56 29.54 0.93 3.73
C LEU A 56 29.04 -0.44 3.23
N ARG A 57 29.98 -1.35 2.87
CA ARG A 57 29.65 -2.70 2.39
C ARG A 57 28.87 -3.51 3.42
N GLU A 58 29.17 -3.34 4.70
CA GLU A 58 28.44 -4.02 5.79
C GLU A 58 26.97 -3.59 5.87
N ARG A 59 26.64 -2.38 5.41
CA ARG A 59 25.28 -1.83 5.41
C ARG A 59 24.46 -2.17 4.15
N ILE A 60 25.09 -2.73 3.11
CA ILE A 60 24.41 -3.08 1.86
C ILE A 60 23.17 -3.98 2.10
N PRO A 61 23.21 -5.04 2.94
CA PRO A 61 22.03 -5.86 3.16
C PRO A 61 20.86 -5.07 3.74
N ALA A 62 21.10 -4.23 4.75
CA ALA A 62 20.07 -3.37 5.34
C ALA A 62 19.49 -2.37 4.33
N LEU A 63 20.35 -1.78 3.48
CA LEU A 63 19.91 -0.89 2.40
C LEU A 63 19.04 -1.61 1.37
N LEU A 64 19.39 -2.84 0.99
CA LEU A 64 18.59 -3.63 0.05
C LEU A 64 17.21 -3.99 0.63
N VAL A 65 17.17 -4.35 1.90
CA VAL A 65 15.91 -4.60 2.61
C VAL A 65 15.06 -3.33 2.69
N TYR A 66 15.70 -2.19 2.99
CA TYR A 66 15.03 -0.88 2.99
C TYR A 66 14.42 -0.56 1.62
N ILE A 67 15.18 -0.72 0.52
CA ILE A 67 14.67 -0.49 -0.84
C ILE A 67 13.48 -1.40 -1.16
N LEU A 68 13.54 -2.67 -0.76
CA LEU A 68 12.44 -3.62 -0.93
C LEU A 68 11.19 -3.16 -0.16
N SER A 69 11.35 -2.77 1.10
CA SER A 69 10.26 -2.31 1.96
C SER A 69 9.67 -0.98 1.50
N PHE A 70 10.51 -0.02 1.07
CA PHE A 70 10.07 1.23 0.47
C PHE A 70 9.21 0.98 -0.77
N THR A 71 9.69 0.11 -1.64
CA THR A 71 8.98 -0.31 -2.85
C THR A 71 7.65 -0.97 -2.50
N PHE A 72 7.63 -1.85 -1.50
CA PHE A 72 6.43 -2.51 -1.02
C PHE A 72 5.38 -1.49 -0.55
N VAL A 73 5.74 -0.57 0.34
CA VAL A 73 4.83 0.47 0.84
C VAL A 73 4.38 1.39 -0.30
N GLY A 74 5.28 1.75 -1.21
CA GLY A 74 4.97 2.58 -2.39
C GLY A 74 3.95 1.92 -3.32
N ILE A 75 4.04 0.60 -3.54
CA ILE A 75 3.05 -0.17 -4.30
C ILE A 75 1.68 -0.13 -3.60
N TYR A 76 1.65 -0.32 -2.27
CA TYR A 76 0.39 -0.20 -1.51
C TYR A 76 -0.19 1.19 -1.59
N TRP A 77 0.62 2.24 -1.41
CA TRP A 77 0.18 3.62 -1.54
C TRP A 77 -0.47 3.88 -2.90
N ASN A 78 0.20 3.51 -3.99
CA ASN A 78 -0.31 3.73 -5.33
C ASN A 78 -1.63 3.01 -5.59
N ASN A 79 -1.72 1.72 -5.21
CA ASN A 79 -2.95 0.94 -5.40
C ASN A 79 -4.09 1.43 -4.48
N HIS A 80 -3.77 1.82 -3.26
CA HIS A 80 -4.71 2.36 -2.29
C HIS A 80 -5.30 3.69 -2.77
N HIS A 81 -4.46 4.61 -3.25
CA HIS A 81 -4.87 5.88 -3.83
C HIS A 81 -5.88 5.68 -4.98
N HIS A 82 -5.55 4.82 -5.95
CA HIS A 82 -6.46 4.53 -7.05
C HIS A 82 -7.75 3.85 -6.60
N LEU A 83 -7.68 2.97 -5.60
CA LEU A 83 -8.82 2.29 -5.04
C LEU A 83 -9.81 3.25 -4.38
N LEU A 84 -9.32 4.16 -3.51
CA LEU A 84 -10.17 5.13 -2.81
C LEU A 84 -10.77 6.16 -3.76
N ARG A 85 -10.03 6.58 -4.79
CA ARG A 85 -10.57 7.48 -5.83
C ARG A 85 -11.70 6.86 -6.64
N ALA A 86 -11.69 5.55 -6.82
CA ALA A 86 -12.75 4.84 -7.51
C ALA A 86 -13.96 4.53 -6.61
N ALA A 87 -13.79 4.61 -5.29
CA ALA A 87 -14.84 4.37 -4.30
C ALA A 87 -15.82 5.56 -4.24
N ARG A 88 -17.12 5.25 -4.18
CA ARG A 88 -18.18 6.25 -4.12
C ARG A 88 -18.72 6.47 -2.70
N ARG A 89 -18.61 5.47 -1.84
CA ARG A 89 -19.23 5.47 -0.50
C ARG A 89 -18.23 5.00 0.55
N VAL A 90 -18.12 5.77 1.63
CA VAL A 90 -17.39 5.40 2.83
C VAL A 90 -18.38 4.93 3.87
N THR A 91 -18.29 3.66 4.24
CA THR A 91 -19.07 3.07 5.33
C THR A 91 -18.17 2.75 6.51
N ALA A 92 -18.75 2.50 7.69
CA ALA A 92 -17.97 2.05 8.84
C ALA A 92 -17.12 0.80 8.52
N GLY A 93 -17.66 -0.13 7.70
CA GLY A 93 -16.93 -1.32 7.24
C GLY A 93 -15.68 -0.96 6.40
N VAL A 94 -15.78 0.02 5.50
CA VAL A 94 -14.67 0.53 4.70
C VAL A 94 -13.61 1.20 5.60
N MET A 95 -14.04 2.01 6.58
CA MET A 95 -13.13 2.67 7.53
C MET A 95 -12.34 1.66 8.36
N TRP A 96 -12.98 0.64 8.92
CA TRP A 96 -12.31 -0.40 9.69
C TRP A 96 -11.40 -1.28 8.84
N ALA A 97 -11.79 -1.61 7.61
CA ALA A 97 -10.95 -2.34 6.66
C ALA A 97 -9.71 -1.52 6.27
N ASN A 98 -9.86 -0.21 6.11
CA ASN A 98 -8.75 0.71 5.87
C ASN A 98 -7.77 0.76 7.07
N LEU A 99 -8.27 0.93 8.27
CA LEU A 99 -7.45 0.91 9.49
C LEU A 99 -6.73 -0.43 9.67
N HIS A 100 -7.38 -1.56 9.34
CA HIS A 100 -6.76 -2.87 9.36
C HIS A 100 -5.58 -2.97 8.38
N LEU A 101 -5.69 -2.40 7.18
CA LEU A 101 -4.58 -2.32 6.24
C LEU A 101 -3.44 -1.45 6.80
N LEU A 102 -3.77 -0.25 7.28
CA LEU A 102 -2.77 0.67 7.83
C LEU A 102 -2.06 0.09 9.05
N PHE A 103 -2.74 -0.72 9.87
CA PHE A 103 -2.11 -1.46 10.98
C PHE A 103 -0.98 -2.37 10.48
N TRP A 104 -1.23 -3.24 9.48
CA TRP A 104 -0.19 -4.11 8.97
C TRP A 104 0.97 -3.34 8.33
N LEU A 105 0.66 -2.28 7.59
CA LEU A 105 1.68 -1.44 6.96
C LEU A 105 2.52 -0.68 8.00
N SER A 106 1.94 -0.28 9.13
CA SER A 106 2.66 0.40 10.20
C SER A 106 3.70 -0.46 10.93
N LEU A 107 3.64 -1.78 10.78
CA LEU A 107 4.64 -2.71 11.31
C LEU A 107 5.89 -2.80 10.41
N ILE A 108 5.79 -2.40 9.16
CA ILE A 108 6.87 -2.56 8.17
C ILE A 108 8.17 -1.85 8.58
N PRO A 109 8.18 -0.62 9.13
CA PRO A 109 9.42 0.04 9.56
C PRO A 109 10.24 -0.80 10.55
N VAL A 110 9.62 -1.22 11.65
CA VAL A 110 10.28 -2.04 12.70
C VAL A 110 10.77 -3.36 12.13
N LEU A 111 9.98 -4.01 11.27
CA LEU A 111 10.37 -5.29 10.66
C LEU A 111 11.46 -5.11 9.61
N THR A 112 11.52 -3.96 8.95
CA THR A 112 12.59 -3.61 8.00
C THR A 112 13.93 -3.45 8.73
N GLU A 113 13.94 -2.76 9.88
CA GLU A 113 15.14 -2.66 10.72
C GLU A 113 15.58 -4.05 11.17
N TRP A 114 14.67 -4.81 11.77
CA TRP A 114 14.97 -6.13 12.32
C TRP A 114 15.54 -7.09 11.28
N ILE A 115 14.89 -7.21 10.13
CA ILE A 115 15.37 -8.08 9.03
C ILE A 115 16.65 -7.52 8.38
N GLY A 116 16.85 -6.21 8.35
CA GLY A 116 18.06 -5.58 7.84
C GLY A 116 19.31 -5.91 8.66
N GLU A 117 19.16 -6.00 9.98
CA GLU A 117 20.24 -6.38 10.88
C GLU A 117 20.45 -7.91 10.96
N HIS A 118 19.38 -8.69 10.73
CA HIS A 118 19.34 -10.15 10.88
C HIS A 118 18.91 -10.86 9.59
N TYR A 119 19.39 -10.39 8.45
CA TYR A 119 18.95 -10.82 7.12
C TYR A 119 19.20 -12.31 6.80
N ARG A 120 20.01 -13.02 7.61
CA ARG A 120 20.26 -14.45 7.48
C ARG A 120 19.39 -15.32 8.36
N ASP A 121 18.60 -14.69 9.24
CA ASP A 121 17.83 -15.41 10.26
C ASP A 121 16.39 -15.65 9.80
N SER A 122 15.89 -16.85 10.12
CA SER A 122 14.56 -17.29 9.70
C SER A 122 13.43 -16.53 10.37
N VAL A 123 13.56 -16.23 11.68
CA VAL A 123 12.49 -15.57 12.45
C VAL A 123 12.18 -14.16 11.96
N PRO A 124 13.16 -13.24 11.80
CA PRO A 124 12.91 -11.92 11.23
C PRO A 124 12.29 -12.00 9.84
N THR A 125 12.83 -12.89 8.98
CA THR A 125 12.34 -13.09 7.61
C THR A 125 10.89 -13.59 7.58
N ALA A 126 10.56 -14.58 8.40
CA ALA A 126 9.19 -15.12 8.51
C ALA A 126 8.21 -14.06 9.05
N THR A 127 8.63 -13.27 10.05
CA THR A 127 7.78 -12.22 10.65
C THR A 127 7.52 -11.10 9.64
N TYR A 128 8.53 -10.70 8.87
CA TYR A 128 8.36 -9.76 7.78
C TYR A 128 7.39 -10.30 6.71
N GLY A 129 7.56 -11.57 6.31
CA GLY A 129 6.65 -12.25 5.38
C GLY A 129 5.21 -12.31 5.90
N LEU A 130 5.02 -12.52 7.21
CA LEU A 130 3.71 -12.47 7.85
C LEU A 130 3.06 -11.09 7.75
N ALA A 131 3.83 -10.01 7.94
CA ALA A 131 3.32 -8.64 7.78
C ALA A 131 2.96 -8.34 6.31
N CYS A 132 3.76 -8.80 5.35
CA CYS A 132 3.43 -8.71 3.94
C CYS A 132 2.14 -9.48 3.59
N LEU A 133 1.98 -10.68 4.11
CA LEU A 133 0.77 -11.48 3.95
C LEU A 133 -0.44 -10.81 4.61
N GLY A 134 -0.29 -10.30 5.83
CA GLY A 134 -1.32 -9.57 6.56
C GLY A 134 -1.78 -8.32 5.80
N SER A 135 -0.85 -7.57 5.23
CA SER A 135 -1.14 -6.42 4.37
C SER A 135 -1.93 -6.82 3.11
N ALA A 136 -1.56 -7.93 2.46
CA ALA A 136 -2.26 -8.42 1.27
C ALA A 136 -3.69 -8.91 1.59
N VAL A 137 -3.87 -9.59 2.73
CA VAL A 137 -5.20 -9.98 3.24
C VAL A 137 -6.03 -8.73 3.55
N ALA A 138 -5.46 -7.77 4.28
CA ALA A 138 -6.15 -6.54 4.67
C ALA A 138 -6.56 -5.71 3.45
N PHE A 139 -5.70 -5.60 2.43
CA PHE A 139 -6.03 -4.94 1.17
C PHE A 139 -7.20 -5.63 0.44
N THR A 140 -7.19 -6.98 0.42
CA THR A 140 -8.29 -7.75 -0.17
C THR A 140 -9.61 -7.51 0.59
N ILE A 141 -9.55 -7.40 1.92
CA ILE A 141 -10.73 -7.08 2.76
C ILE A 141 -11.23 -5.67 2.43
N LEU A 142 -10.33 -4.68 2.30
CA LEU A 142 -10.69 -3.31 1.95
C LEU A 142 -11.38 -3.24 0.58
N VAL A 143 -10.82 -3.90 -0.43
CA VAL A 143 -11.43 -4.01 -1.76
C VAL A 143 -12.85 -4.58 -1.69
N ARG A 144 -13.03 -5.67 -0.95
CA ARG A 144 -14.37 -6.30 -0.79
C ARG A 144 -15.34 -5.41 -0.03
N ALA A 145 -14.87 -4.68 0.99
CA ALA A 145 -15.70 -3.73 1.74
C ALA A 145 -16.21 -2.60 0.83
N ILE A 146 -15.34 -2.05 -0.03
CA ILE A 146 -15.72 -1.01 -1.00
C ILE A 146 -16.71 -1.57 -2.04
N ILE A 147 -16.47 -2.75 -2.61
CA ILE A 147 -17.40 -3.38 -3.55
C ILE A 147 -18.77 -3.62 -2.90
N SER A 148 -18.79 -4.05 -1.63
CA SER A 148 -20.02 -4.25 -0.88
C SER A 148 -20.78 -2.94 -0.64
N ALA A 149 -20.07 -1.83 -0.41
CA ALA A 149 -20.65 -0.51 -0.20
C ALA A 149 -21.19 0.13 -1.49
N ASP A 150 -20.46 -0.03 -2.60
CA ASP A 150 -20.76 0.60 -3.89
C ASP A 150 -21.65 -0.27 -4.80
N GLY A 151 -21.74 -1.57 -4.52
CA GLY A 151 -22.47 -2.56 -5.32
C GLY A 151 -21.59 -3.29 -6.34
N SER A 152 -22.06 -4.46 -6.78
CA SER A 152 -21.34 -5.37 -7.70
C SER A 152 -21.13 -4.81 -9.12
N ALA A 153 -21.85 -3.77 -9.51
CA ALA A 153 -21.68 -3.07 -10.78
C ALA A 153 -20.78 -1.82 -10.67
N SER A 154 -20.10 -1.63 -9.54
CA SER A 154 -19.20 -0.50 -9.33
C SER A 154 -17.98 -0.52 -10.24
N LEU A 155 -17.36 0.65 -10.41
CA LEU A 155 -16.09 0.78 -11.14
C LEU A 155 -15.01 -0.13 -10.55
N VAL A 156 -14.94 -0.21 -9.21
CA VAL A 156 -13.99 -1.06 -8.50
C VAL A 156 -14.22 -2.54 -8.82
N ALA A 157 -15.45 -3.02 -8.78
CA ALA A 157 -15.78 -4.41 -9.10
C ALA A 157 -15.40 -4.77 -10.55
N THR A 158 -15.66 -3.85 -11.50
CA THR A 158 -15.34 -4.03 -12.92
C THR A 158 -13.83 -3.99 -13.19
N ALA A 159 -13.11 -3.05 -12.55
CA ALA A 159 -11.66 -2.87 -12.72
C ALA A 159 -10.85 -4.03 -12.14
N ILE A 160 -11.23 -4.53 -10.96
CA ILE A 160 -10.50 -5.61 -10.28
C ILE A 160 -10.77 -6.97 -10.94
N GLY A 161 -11.99 -7.21 -11.44
CA GLY A 161 -12.33 -8.43 -12.15
C GLY A 161 -11.87 -9.70 -11.41
N ARG A 162 -11.02 -10.52 -12.07
CA ARG A 162 -10.47 -11.77 -11.49
C ARG A 162 -9.25 -11.55 -10.60
N ASP A 163 -8.98 -10.45 -10.01
CA ASP A 163 -7.84 -10.14 -9.11
C ASP A 163 -6.73 -11.23 -9.04
N ALA A 164 -6.16 -11.54 -10.21
CA ALA A 164 -5.17 -12.61 -10.33
C ALA A 164 -3.87 -12.23 -9.59
N LYS A 165 -3.48 -10.95 -9.65
CA LYS A 165 -2.26 -10.45 -8.98
C LYS A 165 -2.41 -10.48 -7.47
N GLY A 166 -3.54 -10.04 -6.92
CA GLY A 166 -3.79 -10.09 -5.47
C GLY A 166 -3.74 -11.51 -4.94
N ARG A 167 -4.40 -12.47 -5.63
CA ARG A 167 -4.34 -13.89 -5.26
C ARG A 167 -2.94 -14.47 -5.38
N ALA A 168 -2.21 -14.16 -6.45
CA ALA A 168 -0.83 -14.58 -6.61
C ALA A 168 0.06 -14.04 -5.49
N SER A 169 -0.12 -12.76 -5.10
CA SER A 169 0.60 -12.15 -3.97
C SER A 169 0.32 -12.88 -2.65
N LEU A 170 -0.96 -13.17 -2.34
CA LEU A 170 -1.33 -13.90 -1.13
C LEU A 170 -0.64 -15.27 -1.04
N VAL A 171 -0.71 -16.06 -2.12
CA VAL A 171 -0.06 -17.37 -2.17
C VAL A 171 1.45 -17.22 -2.06
N THR A 172 2.05 -16.30 -2.78
CA THR A 172 3.51 -16.10 -2.77
C THR A 172 4.01 -15.66 -1.39
N TYR A 173 3.32 -14.72 -0.71
CA TYR A 173 3.70 -14.31 0.64
C TYR A 173 3.52 -15.44 1.66
N ALA A 174 2.45 -16.26 1.57
CA ALA A 174 2.27 -17.42 2.43
C ALA A 174 3.40 -18.45 2.24
N VAL A 175 3.75 -18.76 1.00
CA VAL A 175 4.87 -19.64 0.65
C VAL A 175 6.19 -19.08 1.11
N ALA A 176 6.45 -17.78 0.87
CA ALA A 176 7.68 -17.11 1.30
C ALA A 176 7.85 -17.14 2.81
N THR A 177 6.77 -16.91 3.57
CA THR A 177 6.77 -16.98 5.03
C THR A 177 7.14 -18.37 5.52
N GLY A 178 6.58 -19.43 4.92
CA GLY A 178 6.91 -20.81 5.26
C GLY A 178 8.35 -21.21 4.87
N LEU A 179 8.82 -20.77 3.70
CA LEU A 179 10.17 -21.09 3.20
C LEU A 179 11.28 -20.32 3.93
N ALA A 180 10.97 -19.28 4.70
CA ALA A 180 11.93 -18.59 5.55
C ALA A 180 12.63 -19.54 6.55
N TRP A 181 11.95 -20.62 6.95
CA TRP A 181 12.50 -21.65 7.82
C TRP A 181 13.45 -22.63 7.11
N VAL A 182 13.42 -22.69 5.78
CA VAL A 182 14.36 -23.47 4.97
C VAL A 182 15.56 -22.61 4.62
N THR A 183 15.33 -21.43 4.05
CA THR A 183 16.37 -20.41 3.80
C THR A 183 15.74 -19.04 3.56
N PRO A 184 16.18 -17.97 4.23
CA PRO A 184 15.72 -16.60 4.01
C PRO A 184 15.86 -16.12 2.56
N TRP A 185 16.87 -16.59 1.84
CA TRP A 185 17.14 -16.14 0.47
C TRP A 185 16.02 -16.45 -0.52
N ILE A 186 15.35 -17.58 -0.37
CA ILE A 186 14.18 -17.91 -1.20
C ILE A 186 13.03 -16.95 -0.90
N SER A 187 12.82 -16.62 0.37
CA SER A 187 11.79 -15.65 0.77
C SER A 187 12.04 -14.28 0.19
N TYR A 188 13.29 -13.79 0.22
CA TYR A 188 13.65 -12.52 -0.44
C TYR A 188 13.38 -12.54 -1.94
N ALA A 189 13.77 -13.61 -2.62
CA ALA A 189 13.51 -13.76 -4.05
C ALA A 189 12.01 -13.70 -4.36
N LEU A 190 11.17 -14.32 -3.52
CA LEU A 190 9.73 -14.29 -3.67
C LEU A 190 9.13 -12.89 -3.34
N PHE A 191 9.65 -12.19 -2.32
CA PHE A 191 9.23 -10.81 -2.04
C PHE A 191 9.55 -9.87 -3.20
N VAL A 192 10.76 -9.98 -3.77
CA VAL A 192 11.16 -9.22 -4.96
C VAL A 192 10.29 -9.58 -6.17
N ALA A 193 9.99 -10.87 -6.38
CA ALA A 193 9.14 -11.31 -7.47
C ALA A 193 7.73 -10.68 -7.40
N VAL A 194 7.13 -10.60 -6.21
CA VAL A 194 5.84 -9.89 -6.02
C VAL A 194 5.99 -8.40 -6.32
N ALA A 195 7.03 -7.74 -5.83
CA ALA A 195 7.27 -6.33 -6.11
C ALA A 195 7.38 -6.07 -7.62
N VAL A 196 8.17 -6.87 -8.34
CA VAL A 196 8.33 -6.78 -9.81
C VAL A 196 7.00 -7.02 -10.53
N MET A 197 6.20 -8.00 -10.09
CA MET A 197 4.89 -8.28 -10.67
C MET A 197 3.96 -7.06 -10.60
N TRP A 198 4.04 -6.26 -9.53
CA TRP A 198 3.23 -5.07 -9.37
C TRP A 198 3.76 -3.84 -10.13
N PHE A 199 5.06 -3.79 -10.44
CA PHE A 199 5.63 -2.76 -11.32
C PHE A 199 5.15 -2.86 -12.78
N VAL A 200 4.75 -4.05 -13.23
CA VAL A 200 4.17 -4.23 -14.56
C VAL A 200 2.72 -3.73 -14.53
N PRO A 201 2.38 -2.61 -15.21
CA PRO A 201 1.03 -2.08 -15.18
C PRO A 201 0.04 -3.10 -15.73
N ASP A 202 -1.12 -3.20 -15.09
CA ASP A 202 -2.22 -3.98 -15.67
C ASP A 202 -2.77 -3.19 -16.87
N ARG A 203 -2.52 -3.66 -18.08
CA ARG A 203 -2.94 -3.02 -19.33
C ARG A 203 -4.45 -2.74 -19.41
N ARG A 204 -5.22 -3.25 -18.45
CA ARG A 204 -6.66 -3.05 -18.35
C ARG A 204 -7.07 -1.74 -17.69
N LEU A 205 -6.18 -1.14 -16.87
CA LEU A 205 -6.40 0.14 -16.20
C LEU A 205 -5.85 1.34 -16.99
N SER A 206 -5.13 1.10 -18.07
CA SER A 206 -4.48 2.14 -18.91
C SER A 206 -5.27 2.48 -20.19
N ARG A 207 -6.53 2.06 -20.31
CA ARG A 207 -7.39 2.53 -21.40
C ARG A 207 -8.21 3.72 -20.89
N PRO A 208 -8.06 4.89 -21.55
CA PRO A 208 -8.85 6.09 -21.28
C PRO A 208 -10.33 5.89 -21.54
#